data_f855fa2b1eabad71e476b29aea31d18c
#
_entry.id   f855fa2b1eabad71e476b29aea31d18c
#
_cell.length_a   1.000
_cell.length_b   1.000
_cell.length_c   1.000
_cell.angle_alpha   90.00
_cell.angle_beta   90.00
_cell.angle_gamma   90.00
#
_symmetry.space_group_name_H-M   'P 1'
#
loop_
_entity.id
_entity.type
_entity.pdbx_description
1 polymer ?
#
loop_
_entity_poly.entity_id
_entity_poly.type
_entity_poly.pdbx_seq_one_letter_code
_entity_poly.pdbx_strand_id
1 'polypeptide(L)'
;MKLISILFTLILLAGCGGGNSECKLGDPSTCSSGQICEVVQNQQKPACFAPVELQGRVFDLSTTVGIGSATVSALDENGAPAGSVAVTGADGSYVLPIPSMRADASGTPIARKVSLRASARNYLTFPSGVRISLPIDTSGATRTDSSKPYVLSGGQANIGLISLPNAQQGNPTISGTVEVTPSQIGVLVVLETGGAAISTIADVNGTFTLFNVPAGAAQVQAYSRGTNYTAVPLNVQSGVDQSGVQLRKSGSGTATLNGSVNLVAGAPGPTSVVLVIESTFNATLIRGEVPPGLRAPNPGIAPNVSGAWSIDGVPDGKYVVLAAFENDGDVRDPDPNIAGTQIQHITVAGGAVMNGVQPSFKVTSAVQMVSPGAGDVMDAIAGAPVLTWQPYPSAHTYDVVLFDVLGNQVWSKLALIAVTGSPNSVTYDGATPLSSGRIYQWRATARGNAGNPISQTEELRGIFRMQ
;
A
#
# COMPACT_ATOMS: atom_id res chain seq x y z
N MET A 1 -12.25 68.08 -56.37
CA MET A 1 -12.61 67.03 -55.39
C MET A 1 -11.58 65.94 -55.53
N LYS A 2 -10.63 65.88 -54.56
CA LYS A 2 -9.58 64.84 -54.51
C LYS A 2 -9.97 63.85 -53.38
N LEU A 3 -10.24 62.59 -53.77
CA LEU A 3 -10.37 61.49 -52.79
C LEU A 3 -8.98 61.10 -52.28
N ILE A 4 -8.85 61.14 -50.95
CA ILE A 4 -7.68 60.58 -50.25
C ILE A 4 -8.10 59.18 -49.79
N SER A 5 -7.39 58.17 -50.32
CA SER A 5 -7.53 56.77 -49.92
C SER A 5 -6.59 56.52 -48.73
N ILE A 6 -7.16 56.23 -47.56
CA ILE A 6 -6.38 55.85 -46.38
C ILE A 6 -6.25 54.33 -46.35
N LEU A 7 -5.04 53.85 -46.53
CA LEU A 7 -4.65 52.44 -46.48
C LEU A 7 -4.47 52.07 -44.98
N PHE A 8 -5.38 51.27 -44.40
CA PHE A 8 -5.25 50.74 -43.06
C PHE A 8 -4.38 49.49 -43.11
N THR A 9 -3.14 49.60 -42.67
CA THR A 9 -2.24 48.47 -42.49
C THR A 9 -2.61 47.72 -41.20
N LEU A 10 -3.20 46.54 -41.35
CA LEU A 10 -3.49 45.63 -40.24
C LEU A 10 -2.19 44.97 -39.79
N ILE A 11 -1.63 45.41 -38.69
CA ILE A 11 -0.47 44.72 -38.03
C ILE A 11 -1.06 43.54 -37.28
N LEU A 12 -0.86 42.33 -37.82
CA LEU A 12 -1.05 41.08 -37.10
C LEU A 12 0.05 40.95 -36.05
N LEU A 13 -0.23 41.33 -34.83
CA LEU A 13 0.55 40.92 -33.67
C LEU A 13 0.30 39.43 -33.46
N ALA A 14 1.22 38.59 -33.93
CA ALA A 14 1.31 37.21 -33.51
C ALA A 14 1.76 37.21 -32.04
N GLY A 15 0.81 37.29 -31.15
CA GLY A 15 1.03 37.03 -29.73
C GLY A 15 1.34 35.56 -29.53
N CYS A 16 2.62 35.22 -29.32
CA CYS A 16 3.01 33.97 -28.67
C CYS A 16 2.53 34.00 -27.22
N GLY A 17 1.23 33.85 -27.02
CA GLY A 17 0.65 33.54 -25.75
C GLY A 17 0.62 32.04 -25.61
N GLY A 18 1.55 31.46 -24.82
CA GLY A 18 1.39 30.12 -24.28
C GLY A 18 0.18 30.12 -23.34
N GLY A 19 -1.01 30.16 -23.93
CA GLY A 19 -2.25 29.94 -23.17
C GLY A 19 -2.31 28.48 -22.78
N ASN A 20 -2.36 28.21 -21.48
CA ASN A 20 -2.72 26.87 -20.98
C ASN A 20 -4.06 26.53 -21.65
N SER A 21 -4.04 25.62 -22.62
CA SER A 21 -5.25 25.13 -23.27
C SER A 21 -6.13 24.46 -22.22
N GLU A 22 -7.41 24.80 -22.25
CA GLU A 22 -8.40 24.16 -21.40
C GLU A 22 -8.38 22.65 -21.68
N CYS A 23 -8.19 21.84 -20.65
CA CYS A 23 -8.09 20.40 -20.77
C CYS A 23 -9.15 19.69 -19.94
N LYS A 24 -9.37 18.42 -20.20
CA LYS A 24 -10.34 17.59 -19.50
C LYS A 24 -9.61 16.56 -18.63
N LEU A 25 -9.93 16.57 -17.34
CA LEU A 25 -9.37 15.61 -16.38
C LEU A 25 -9.66 14.15 -16.83
N GLY A 26 -8.63 13.32 -16.82
CA GLY A 26 -8.73 11.92 -17.23
C GLY A 26 -8.73 11.69 -18.75
N ASP A 27 -8.63 12.75 -19.56
CA ASP A 27 -8.53 12.65 -21.01
C ASP A 27 -7.17 13.16 -21.50
N PRO A 28 -6.21 12.28 -21.73
CA PRO A 28 -4.86 12.67 -22.15
C PRO A 28 -4.80 13.30 -23.55
N SER A 29 -5.84 13.11 -24.37
CA SER A 29 -5.91 13.68 -25.73
C SER A 29 -6.09 15.19 -25.74
N THR A 30 -6.51 15.77 -24.61
CA THR A 30 -6.75 17.22 -24.46
C THR A 30 -5.47 18.01 -24.14
N CYS A 31 -4.36 17.34 -23.92
CA CYS A 31 -3.04 17.95 -23.67
C CYS A 31 -2.04 17.57 -24.78
N SER A 32 -0.96 18.36 -24.89
CA SER A 32 0.16 18.02 -25.77
C SER A 32 0.83 16.72 -25.31
N SER A 33 1.53 16.04 -26.24
CA SER A 33 2.26 14.79 -25.92
C SER A 33 3.18 14.98 -24.71
N GLY A 34 3.11 14.04 -23.78
CA GLY A 34 3.89 14.06 -22.53
C GLY A 34 3.32 14.95 -21.43
N GLN A 35 2.17 15.57 -21.66
CA GLN A 35 1.44 16.34 -20.65
C GLN A 35 0.14 15.65 -20.24
N ILE A 36 -0.29 15.92 -19.02
CA ILE A 36 -1.56 15.46 -18.46
C ILE A 36 -2.36 16.66 -17.93
N CYS A 37 -3.67 16.51 -17.92
CA CYS A 37 -4.58 17.51 -17.40
C CYS A 37 -4.67 17.40 -15.87
N GLU A 38 -4.29 18.46 -15.15
CA GLU A 38 -4.24 18.48 -13.70
C GLU A 38 -4.99 19.67 -13.11
N VAL A 39 -5.52 19.49 -11.92
CA VAL A 39 -6.21 20.53 -11.16
C VAL A 39 -5.20 21.57 -10.68
N VAL A 40 -5.54 22.84 -10.85
CA VAL A 40 -4.78 23.96 -10.29
C VAL A 40 -5.54 24.53 -9.09
N GLN A 41 -4.87 24.64 -7.95
CA GLN A 41 -5.49 25.15 -6.72
C GLN A 41 -6.05 26.56 -6.92
N ASN A 42 -7.25 26.79 -6.41
CA ASN A 42 -7.95 28.07 -6.52
C ASN A 42 -8.25 28.52 -7.96
N GLN A 43 -8.15 27.65 -8.96
CA GLN A 43 -8.61 27.90 -10.31
C GLN A 43 -9.82 27.03 -10.65
N GLN A 44 -10.77 27.59 -11.40
CA GLN A 44 -11.97 26.85 -11.82
C GLN A 44 -11.67 25.83 -12.93
N LYS A 45 -10.56 26.00 -13.64
CA LYS A 45 -10.21 25.21 -14.81
C LYS A 45 -8.90 24.48 -14.59
N PRO A 46 -8.83 23.19 -14.94
CA PRO A 46 -7.59 22.45 -14.97
C PRO A 46 -6.67 22.93 -16.11
N ALA A 47 -5.41 22.60 -16.04
CA ALA A 47 -4.42 22.92 -17.07
C ALA A 47 -3.47 21.75 -17.36
N CYS A 48 -2.80 21.82 -18.52
CA CYS A 48 -1.86 20.79 -18.94
C CYS A 48 -0.47 21.02 -18.36
N PHE A 49 0.08 19.99 -17.72
CA PHE A 49 1.44 19.99 -17.15
C PHE A 49 2.19 18.70 -17.47
N ALA A 50 3.51 18.77 -17.55
CA ALA A 50 4.32 17.57 -17.44
C ALA A 50 4.09 16.95 -16.05
N PRO A 51 3.82 15.62 -15.94
CA PRO A 51 3.63 14.97 -14.65
C PRO A 51 4.89 15.11 -13.78
N VAL A 52 4.72 14.97 -12.47
CA VAL A 52 5.87 14.80 -11.58
C VAL A 52 6.52 13.44 -11.89
N GLU A 53 7.82 13.41 -12.09
CA GLU A 53 8.56 12.17 -12.33
C GLU A 53 9.17 11.65 -11.03
N LEU A 54 8.78 10.47 -10.61
CA LEU A 54 9.50 9.72 -9.58
C LEU A 54 10.57 8.87 -10.24
N GLN A 55 11.83 9.13 -9.92
CA GLN A 55 12.99 8.44 -10.47
C GLN A 55 13.66 7.60 -9.40
N GLY A 56 13.85 6.32 -9.68
CA GLY A 56 14.44 5.38 -8.74
C GLY A 56 15.01 4.15 -9.39
N ARG A 57 15.38 3.18 -8.58
CA ARG A 57 15.97 1.92 -9.00
C ARG A 57 15.38 0.74 -8.23
N VAL A 58 15.08 -0.34 -8.95
CA VAL A 58 14.76 -1.64 -8.36
C VAL A 58 16.01 -2.52 -8.40
N PHE A 59 16.38 -3.12 -7.28
CA PHE A 59 17.62 -3.89 -7.15
C PHE A 59 17.42 -5.10 -6.22
N ASP A 60 18.25 -6.11 -6.38
CA ASP A 60 18.33 -7.23 -5.44
C ASP A 60 18.93 -6.75 -4.11
N LEU A 61 18.17 -6.95 -3.03
CA LEU A 61 18.54 -6.41 -1.71
C LEU A 61 19.83 -7.02 -1.15
N SER A 62 20.18 -8.23 -1.57
CA SER A 62 21.39 -8.94 -1.09
C SER A 62 22.63 -8.62 -1.90
N THR A 63 22.49 -8.47 -3.22
CA THR A 63 23.61 -8.27 -4.15
C THR A 63 23.76 -6.82 -4.61
N THR A 64 22.74 -5.98 -4.41
CA THR A 64 22.63 -4.60 -4.92
C THR A 64 22.61 -4.48 -6.44
N VAL A 65 22.54 -5.60 -7.17
CA VAL A 65 22.44 -5.61 -8.64
C VAL A 65 21.05 -5.14 -9.06
N GLY A 66 20.97 -4.32 -10.11
CA GLY A 66 19.71 -3.84 -10.67
C GLY A 66 18.88 -4.98 -11.24
N ILE A 67 17.56 -4.88 -11.11
CA ILE A 67 16.60 -5.85 -11.62
C ILE A 67 15.88 -5.23 -12.82
N GLY A 68 16.17 -5.76 -14.02
CA GLY A 68 15.48 -5.39 -15.24
C GLY A 68 14.10 -6.04 -15.36
N SER A 69 13.21 -5.39 -16.12
CA SER A 69 11.83 -5.87 -16.36
C SER A 69 10.98 -6.04 -15.08
N ALA A 70 11.35 -5.38 -13.99
CA ALA A 70 10.50 -5.25 -12.83
C ALA A 70 9.40 -4.21 -13.13
N THR A 71 8.21 -4.42 -12.60
CA THR A 71 7.12 -3.44 -12.64
C THR A 71 7.12 -2.59 -11.39
N VAL A 72 6.93 -1.28 -11.56
CA VAL A 72 6.81 -0.33 -10.44
C VAL A 72 5.54 0.48 -10.62
N SER A 73 4.71 0.54 -9.61
CA SER A 73 3.51 1.37 -9.55
C SER A 73 3.53 2.29 -8.33
N ALA A 74 3.00 3.49 -8.49
CA ALA A 74 2.69 4.37 -7.38
C ALA A 74 1.21 4.20 -7.00
N LEU A 75 0.95 4.11 -5.70
CA LEU A 75 -0.38 4.04 -5.12
C LEU A 75 -0.61 5.29 -4.28
N ASP A 76 -1.81 5.84 -4.37
CA ASP A 76 -2.22 6.95 -3.51
C ASP A 76 -2.54 6.50 -2.08
N GLU A 77 -3.01 7.41 -1.25
CA GLU A 77 -3.36 7.17 0.15
C GLU A 77 -4.51 6.16 0.33
N ASN A 78 -5.24 5.84 -0.74
CA ASN A 78 -6.33 4.87 -0.75
C ASN A 78 -5.91 3.50 -1.30
N GLY A 79 -4.62 3.34 -1.65
CA GLY A 79 -4.10 2.16 -2.34
C GLY A 79 -4.49 2.09 -3.81
N ALA A 80 -5.01 3.19 -4.38
CA ALA A 80 -5.39 3.28 -5.78
C ALA A 80 -4.17 3.62 -6.66
N PRO A 81 -4.11 3.15 -7.93
CA PRO A 81 -3.01 3.48 -8.82
C PRO A 81 -2.97 4.98 -9.10
N ALA A 82 -1.83 5.61 -8.85
CA ALA A 82 -1.62 7.03 -9.10
C ALA A 82 -1.19 7.33 -10.54
N GLY A 83 -0.97 6.31 -11.38
CA GLY A 83 -0.56 6.42 -12.76
C GLY A 83 -0.39 5.07 -13.42
N SER A 84 0.21 5.06 -14.62
CA SER A 84 0.57 3.83 -15.32
C SER A 84 1.78 3.17 -14.65
N VAL A 85 1.90 1.85 -14.85
CA VAL A 85 3.05 1.08 -14.37
C VAL A 85 4.31 1.44 -15.16
N ALA A 86 5.44 1.66 -14.48
CA ALA A 86 6.75 1.73 -15.09
C ALA A 86 7.41 0.34 -15.13
N VAL A 87 8.21 0.09 -16.15
CA VAL A 87 9.03 -1.12 -16.27
C VAL A 87 10.50 -0.71 -16.20
N THR A 88 11.28 -1.39 -15.35
CA THR A 88 12.68 -1.05 -15.15
C THR A 88 13.56 -1.43 -16.36
N GLY A 89 14.56 -0.58 -16.64
CA GLY A 89 15.66 -0.91 -17.56
C GLY A 89 16.55 -2.03 -17.03
N ALA A 90 17.52 -2.47 -17.86
CA ALA A 90 18.43 -3.57 -17.51
C ALA A 90 19.26 -3.31 -16.24
N ASP A 91 19.54 -2.06 -15.93
CA ASP A 91 20.23 -1.62 -14.70
C ASP A 91 19.31 -1.44 -13.50
N GLY A 92 18.02 -1.73 -13.67
CA GLY A 92 16.98 -1.57 -12.67
C GLY A 92 16.42 -0.15 -12.54
N SER A 93 16.89 0.82 -13.29
CA SER A 93 16.39 2.20 -13.25
C SER A 93 14.96 2.31 -13.80
N TYR A 94 14.18 3.23 -13.25
CA TYR A 94 12.84 3.55 -13.73
C TYR A 94 12.51 5.03 -13.60
N VAL A 95 11.59 5.47 -14.43
CA VAL A 95 10.92 6.77 -14.35
C VAL A 95 9.42 6.52 -14.29
N LEU A 96 8.77 6.99 -13.24
CA LEU A 96 7.35 6.79 -13.01
C LEU A 96 6.63 8.16 -12.98
N PRO A 97 5.84 8.50 -14.01
CA PRO A 97 5.04 9.70 -14.02
C PRO A 97 3.91 9.63 -13.00
N ILE A 98 3.81 10.63 -12.13
CA ILE A 98 2.80 10.73 -11.09
C ILE A 98 1.96 11.97 -11.33
N PRO A 99 0.64 11.85 -11.57
CA PRO A 99 -0.28 12.97 -11.56
C PRO A 99 -0.26 13.68 -10.20
N SER A 100 -0.29 15.01 -10.21
CA SER A 100 -0.30 15.83 -9.01
C SER A 100 -1.32 16.95 -9.13
N MET A 101 -1.72 17.56 -8.04
CA MET A 101 -2.34 18.87 -8.07
C MET A 101 -1.25 19.95 -8.16
N ARG A 102 -1.61 21.10 -8.74
CA ARG A 102 -0.69 22.24 -8.89
C ARG A 102 -1.14 23.39 -8.03
N ALA A 103 -0.18 24.05 -7.39
CA ALA A 103 -0.45 25.21 -6.55
C ALA A 103 -0.85 26.44 -7.40
N ASP A 104 -0.28 26.55 -8.59
CA ASP A 104 -0.41 27.73 -9.45
C ASP A 104 -0.22 27.39 -10.93
N ALA A 105 -0.36 28.40 -11.78
CA ALA A 105 -0.16 28.29 -13.23
C ALA A 105 1.28 27.98 -13.64
N SER A 106 2.26 28.17 -12.76
CA SER A 106 3.67 27.76 -13.01
C SER A 106 3.87 26.26 -12.88
N GLY A 107 2.87 25.55 -12.34
CA GLY A 107 2.86 24.10 -12.20
C GLY A 107 3.61 23.57 -10.98
N THR A 108 3.78 24.37 -9.92
CA THR A 108 4.36 23.89 -8.66
C THR A 108 3.52 22.76 -8.07
N PRO A 109 4.06 21.54 -7.81
CA PRO A 109 3.31 20.44 -7.24
C PRO A 109 2.85 20.75 -5.82
N ILE A 110 1.61 20.36 -5.51
CA ILE A 110 1.10 20.33 -4.13
C ILE A 110 1.47 19.00 -3.51
N ALA A 111 1.66 19.00 -2.19
CA ALA A 111 1.88 17.80 -1.40
C ALA A 111 0.83 16.73 -1.68
N ARG A 112 1.28 15.56 -2.13
CA ARG A 112 0.51 14.34 -2.27
C ARG A 112 1.39 13.19 -1.80
N LYS A 113 0.85 12.33 -0.99
CA LYS A 113 1.57 11.15 -0.53
C LYS A 113 1.30 9.98 -1.47
N VAL A 114 2.35 9.32 -1.91
CA VAL A 114 2.28 8.10 -2.71
C VAL A 114 3.15 7.03 -2.09
N SER A 115 2.71 5.79 -2.14
CA SER A 115 3.50 4.62 -1.78
C SER A 115 3.87 3.82 -3.02
N LEU A 116 4.95 3.06 -2.97
CA LEU A 116 5.43 2.28 -4.11
C LEU A 116 5.12 0.81 -3.95
N ARG A 117 4.76 0.16 -5.07
CA ARG A 117 4.70 -1.29 -5.21
C ARG A 117 5.61 -1.71 -6.34
N ALA A 118 6.43 -2.75 -6.12
CA ALA A 118 7.30 -3.30 -7.15
C ALA A 118 7.21 -4.83 -7.17
N SER A 119 7.23 -5.40 -8.36
CA SER A 119 7.18 -6.85 -8.56
C SER A 119 8.11 -7.26 -9.70
N ALA A 120 8.73 -8.42 -9.57
CA ALA A 120 9.61 -8.97 -10.59
C ALA A 120 9.60 -10.51 -10.54
N ARG A 121 9.98 -11.15 -11.64
CA ARG A 121 10.16 -12.60 -11.71
C ARG A 121 11.25 -13.04 -10.71
N ASN A 122 11.00 -14.11 -9.98
CA ASN A 122 11.88 -14.70 -8.96
C ASN A 122 12.11 -13.86 -7.71
N TYR A 123 11.32 -12.78 -7.53
CA TYR A 123 11.41 -11.91 -6.37
C TYR A 123 10.09 -11.81 -5.63
N LEU A 124 10.19 -11.66 -4.32
CA LEU A 124 9.05 -11.34 -3.46
C LEU A 124 8.55 -9.91 -3.79
N THR A 125 7.27 -9.78 -4.06
CA THR A 125 6.64 -8.47 -4.30
C THR A 125 6.89 -7.52 -3.12
N PHE A 126 7.12 -6.26 -3.39
CA PHE A 126 7.20 -5.20 -2.39
C PHE A 126 5.97 -4.26 -2.51
N PRO A 127 5.30 -3.88 -1.40
CA PRO A 127 5.47 -4.38 -0.04
C PRO A 127 4.90 -5.79 0.11
N SER A 128 5.44 -6.58 1.00
CA SER A 128 4.87 -7.87 1.45
C SER A 128 5.64 -8.43 2.66
N GLY A 129 5.11 -9.44 3.27
CA GLY A 129 5.66 -9.98 4.50
C GLY A 129 5.67 -8.91 5.60
N VAL A 130 6.80 -8.74 6.27
CA VAL A 130 6.98 -7.69 7.28
C VAL A 130 7.25 -6.30 6.70
N ARG A 131 7.52 -6.18 5.39
CA ARG A 131 7.92 -4.92 4.76
C ARG A 131 6.72 -4.07 4.39
N ILE A 132 6.83 -2.77 4.64
CA ILE A 132 5.85 -1.75 4.25
C ILE A 132 6.48 -0.76 3.26
N SER A 133 5.64 -0.11 2.45
CA SER A 133 6.04 1.00 1.61
C SER A 133 5.78 2.31 2.36
N LEU A 134 6.84 3.07 2.60
CA LEU A 134 6.71 4.38 3.24
C LEU A 134 6.16 5.39 2.24
N PRO A 135 5.31 6.33 2.67
CA PRO A 135 4.78 7.36 1.80
C PRO A 135 5.88 8.34 1.36
N ILE A 136 5.86 8.69 0.09
CA ILE A 136 6.72 9.70 -0.53
C ILE A 136 5.88 10.94 -0.80
N ASP A 137 6.34 12.11 -0.32
CA ASP A 137 5.64 13.37 -0.51
C ASP A 137 6.09 14.05 -1.81
N THR A 138 5.15 14.32 -2.72
CA THR A 138 5.44 14.94 -4.01
C THR A 138 5.86 16.41 -3.93
N SER A 139 5.61 17.09 -2.82
CA SER A 139 6.06 18.48 -2.62
C SER A 139 7.58 18.64 -2.56
N GLY A 140 8.31 17.56 -2.29
CA GLY A 140 9.76 17.51 -2.35
C GLY A 140 10.33 17.50 -3.78
N ALA A 141 9.50 17.43 -4.82
CA ALA A 141 9.96 17.41 -6.20
C ALA A 141 10.57 18.75 -6.61
N THR A 142 11.68 18.68 -7.33
CA THR A 142 12.41 19.86 -7.83
C THR A 142 12.53 19.81 -9.35
N ARG A 143 12.76 20.94 -9.99
CA ARG A 143 13.08 21.01 -11.42
C ARG A 143 14.28 21.93 -11.67
N THR A 144 15.04 21.63 -12.71
CA THR A 144 16.24 22.39 -13.08
C THR A 144 15.89 23.67 -13.84
N ASP A 145 14.82 23.67 -14.61
CA ASP A 145 14.27 24.83 -15.32
C ASP A 145 12.77 24.65 -15.61
N SER A 146 12.11 25.73 -16.05
CA SER A 146 10.67 25.74 -16.29
C SER A 146 10.18 24.84 -17.41
N SER A 147 11.06 24.42 -18.33
CA SER A 147 10.74 23.52 -19.43
C SER A 147 10.82 22.04 -19.06
N LYS A 148 11.36 21.73 -17.90
CA LYS A 148 11.55 20.36 -17.42
C LYS A 148 10.45 19.94 -16.44
N PRO A 149 10.13 18.63 -16.37
CA PRO A 149 9.24 18.11 -15.35
C PRO A 149 9.84 18.33 -13.94
N TYR A 150 8.98 18.34 -12.95
CA TYR A 150 9.41 18.21 -11.57
C TYR A 150 9.86 16.79 -11.31
N VAL A 151 11.02 16.59 -10.73
CA VAL A 151 11.62 15.29 -10.45
C VAL A 151 11.73 15.09 -8.95
N LEU A 152 11.33 13.91 -8.52
CA LEU A 152 11.52 13.41 -7.17
C LEU A 152 12.41 12.18 -7.23
N SER A 153 13.59 12.29 -6.67
CA SER A 153 14.56 11.20 -6.59
C SER A 153 15.10 11.10 -5.18
N GLY A 154 15.51 9.91 -4.77
CA GLY A 154 16.08 9.73 -3.43
C GLY A 154 15.97 8.29 -2.93
N GLY A 155 16.41 8.06 -1.70
CA GLY A 155 16.48 6.73 -1.11
C GLY A 155 15.13 6.01 -1.04
N GLN A 156 14.04 6.75 -0.82
CA GLN A 156 12.69 6.17 -0.75
C GLN A 156 12.15 5.70 -2.11
N ALA A 157 12.67 6.23 -3.21
CA ALA A 157 12.35 5.77 -4.56
C ALA A 157 13.12 4.49 -4.96
N ASN A 158 14.13 4.10 -4.20
CA ASN A 158 14.93 2.91 -4.46
C ASN A 158 14.33 1.71 -3.73
N ILE A 159 13.99 0.65 -4.49
CA ILE A 159 13.29 -0.52 -3.98
C ILE A 159 14.21 -1.73 -4.06
N GLY A 160 14.63 -2.24 -2.91
CA GLY A 160 15.33 -3.53 -2.84
C GLY A 160 14.32 -4.68 -2.80
N LEU A 161 14.34 -5.59 -3.76
CA LEU A 161 13.54 -6.81 -3.75
C LEU A 161 14.33 -7.96 -3.13
N ILE A 162 13.62 -8.94 -2.60
CA ILE A 162 14.17 -10.15 -1.98
C ILE A 162 13.96 -11.31 -2.91
N SER A 163 15.04 -12.02 -3.26
CA SER A 163 14.96 -13.23 -4.08
C SER A 163 14.10 -14.29 -3.40
N LEU A 164 13.21 -14.90 -4.15
CA LEU A 164 12.46 -16.07 -3.70
C LEU A 164 13.39 -17.27 -3.48
N PRO A 165 13.04 -18.19 -2.56
CA PRO A 165 13.72 -19.47 -2.44
C PRO A 165 13.79 -20.22 -3.78
N ASN A 166 14.84 -20.94 -4.06
CA ASN A 166 15.06 -21.63 -5.35
C ASN A 166 13.85 -22.50 -5.79
N ALA A 167 13.19 -23.15 -4.83
CA ALA A 167 11.99 -23.96 -5.11
C ALA A 167 10.78 -23.15 -5.62
N GLN A 168 10.77 -21.84 -5.46
CA GLN A 168 9.71 -20.93 -5.91
C GLN A 168 10.13 -20.07 -7.10
N GLN A 169 11.35 -20.26 -7.60
CA GLN A 169 11.84 -19.56 -8.79
C GLN A 169 11.40 -20.27 -10.08
N GLY A 170 11.44 -19.54 -11.19
CA GLY A 170 11.05 -20.08 -12.51
C GLY A 170 9.55 -20.18 -12.73
N ASN A 171 8.74 -19.76 -11.77
CA ASN A 171 7.28 -19.72 -11.93
C ASN A 171 6.87 -18.70 -13.02
N PRO A 172 5.79 -19.00 -13.79
CA PRO A 172 5.32 -18.15 -14.86
C PRO A 172 4.74 -16.82 -14.37
N THR A 173 4.52 -15.96 -15.35
CA THR A 173 3.84 -14.67 -15.22
C THR A 173 2.47 -14.76 -15.89
N ILE A 174 1.45 -14.22 -15.24
CA ILE A 174 0.10 -14.08 -15.79
C ILE A 174 -0.18 -12.60 -16.00
N SER A 175 -0.60 -12.22 -17.20
CA SER A 175 -0.93 -10.83 -17.52
C SER A 175 -2.27 -10.69 -18.24
N GLY A 176 -2.86 -9.52 -18.11
CA GLY A 176 -4.17 -9.27 -18.70
C GLY A 176 -4.67 -7.86 -18.48
N THR A 177 -5.96 -7.72 -18.67
CA THR A 177 -6.68 -6.48 -18.48
C THR A 177 -7.93 -6.68 -17.62
N VAL A 178 -8.24 -5.70 -16.82
CA VAL A 178 -9.49 -5.59 -16.10
C VAL A 178 -10.28 -4.42 -16.65
N GLU A 179 -11.58 -4.60 -16.82
CA GLU A 179 -12.48 -3.53 -17.28
C GLU A 179 -12.60 -2.47 -16.20
N VAL A 180 -12.09 -1.26 -16.47
CA VAL A 180 -12.12 -0.11 -15.56
C VAL A 180 -13.06 0.97 -16.07
N THR A 181 -13.54 1.84 -15.17
CA THR A 181 -14.22 3.09 -15.51
C THR A 181 -13.50 4.26 -14.86
N PRO A 182 -13.59 5.47 -15.45
CA PRO A 182 -12.92 6.66 -14.90
C PRO A 182 -13.27 7.00 -13.45
N SER A 183 -14.43 6.55 -12.98
CA SER A 183 -14.91 6.77 -11.61
C SER A 183 -14.43 5.73 -10.59
N GLN A 184 -13.73 4.67 -11.01
CA GLN A 184 -13.25 3.66 -10.09
C GLN A 184 -12.01 4.14 -9.33
N ILE A 185 -11.98 3.83 -8.04
CA ILE A 185 -10.85 4.20 -7.16
C ILE A 185 -9.60 3.39 -7.50
N GLY A 186 -9.76 2.18 -8.03
CA GLY A 186 -8.68 1.25 -8.40
C GLY A 186 -9.19 -0.18 -8.33
N VAL A 187 -8.40 -1.12 -8.84
CA VAL A 187 -8.76 -2.54 -8.89
C VAL A 187 -7.62 -3.39 -8.37
N LEU A 188 -7.88 -4.14 -7.30
CA LEU A 188 -7.00 -5.22 -6.83
C LEU A 188 -7.32 -6.48 -7.65
N VAL A 189 -6.30 -7.07 -8.23
CA VAL A 189 -6.38 -8.37 -8.91
C VAL A 189 -5.70 -9.42 -8.05
N VAL A 190 -6.41 -10.49 -7.75
CA VAL A 190 -5.93 -11.62 -6.95
C VAL A 190 -6.04 -12.89 -7.76
N LEU A 191 -4.97 -13.66 -7.81
CA LEU A 191 -4.95 -15.01 -8.32
C LEU A 191 -4.87 -15.96 -7.13
N GLU A 192 -5.86 -16.84 -7.03
CA GLU A 192 -5.96 -17.85 -5.98
C GLU A 192 -5.62 -19.23 -6.53
N THR A 193 -4.75 -19.94 -5.83
CA THR A 193 -4.48 -21.36 -6.02
C THR A 193 -4.99 -22.14 -4.81
N GLY A 194 -4.93 -23.48 -4.82
CA GLY A 194 -5.40 -24.30 -3.69
C GLY A 194 -4.69 -24.08 -2.34
N GLY A 195 -3.72 -23.16 -2.23
CA GLY A 195 -2.97 -22.92 -0.99
C GLY A 195 -2.23 -21.60 -0.91
N ALA A 196 -2.30 -20.74 -1.94
CA ALA A 196 -1.65 -19.43 -1.95
C ALA A 196 -2.45 -18.43 -2.78
N ALA A 197 -2.30 -17.15 -2.45
CA ALA A 197 -2.83 -16.06 -3.25
C ALA A 197 -1.69 -15.12 -3.66
N ILE A 198 -1.74 -14.67 -4.91
CA ILE A 198 -0.82 -13.69 -5.48
C ILE A 198 -1.65 -12.51 -5.96
N SER A 199 -1.19 -11.31 -5.71
CA SER A 199 -1.95 -10.10 -5.98
C SER A 199 -1.16 -9.03 -6.71
N THR A 200 -1.88 -8.17 -7.39
CA THR A 200 -1.37 -6.93 -7.98
C THR A 200 -2.47 -5.88 -8.02
N ILE A 201 -2.10 -4.61 -8.13
CA ILE A 201 -3.03 -3.53 -8.44
C ILE A 201 -2.96 -3.28 -9.95
N ALA A 202 -4.10 -3.31 -10.62
CA ALA A 202 -4.17 -2.91 -12.03
C ALA A 202 -3.87 -1.42 -12.17
N ASP A 203 -3.19 -1.03 -13.25
CA ASP A 203 -2.91 0.37 -13.53
C ASP A 203 -4.17 1.16 -13.93
N VAL A 204 -4.03 2.45 -14.18
CA VAL A 204 -5.14 3.33 -14.58
C VAL A 204 -5.81 2.93 -15.89
N ASN A 205 -5.15 2.11 -16.72
CA ASN A 205 -5.68 1.55 -17.97
C ASN A 205 -6.29 0.17 -17.78
N GLY A 206 -6.27 -0.36 -16.55
CA GLY A 206 -6.71 -1.72 -16.24
C GLY A 206 -5.72 -2.81 -16.58
N THR A 207 -4.48 -2.49 -16.94
CA THR A 207 -3.45 -3.50 -17.21
C THR A 207 -2.90 -4.07 -15.92
N PHE A 208 -2.70 -5.39 -15.86
CA PHE A 208 -2.12 -6.06 -14.69
C PHE A 208 -1.10 -7.14 -15.07
N THR A 209 -0.17 -7.40 -14.17
CA THR A 209 0.83 -8.46 -14.25
C THR A 209 1.00 -9.11 -12.89
N LEU A 210 0.83 -10.43 -12.83
CA LEU A 210 1.05 -11.28 -11.66
C LEU A 210 2.30 -12.12 -11.91
N PHE A 211 3.34 -11.90 -11.13
CA PHE A 211 4.60 -12.65 -11.22
C PHE A 211 4.60 -13.87 -10.31
N ASN A 212 5.44 -14.84 -10.64
CA ASN A 212 5.77 -15.98 -9.79
C ASN A 212 4.56 -16.87 -9.45
N VAL A 213 3.66 -17.04 -10.39
CA VAL A 213 2.41 -17.80 -10.19
C VAL A 213 2.72 -19.29 -10.16
N PRO A 214 2.36 -20.05 -9.09
CA PRO A 214 2.54 -21.49 -9.05
C PRO A 214 1.73 -22.21 -10.15
N ALA A 215 2.30 -23.29 -10.70
CA ALA A 215 1.58 -24.12 -11.65
C ALA A 215 0.40 -24.85 -11.00
N GLY A 216 -0.67 -25.08 -11.78
CA GLY A 216 -1.86 -25.79 -11.35
C GLY A 216 -3.15 -25.05 -11.63
N ALA A 217 -4.26 -25.57 -11.11
CA ALA A 217 -5.56 -24.93 -11.19
C ALA A 217 -5.55 -23.64 -10.35
N ALA A 218 -6.01 -22.56 -10.95
CA ALA A 218 -6.05 -21.23 -10.34
C ALA A 218 -7.32 -20.48 -10.77
N GLN A 219 -7.65 -19.43 -10.04
CA GLN A 219 -8.74 -18.52 -10.36
C GLN A 219 -8.25 -17.09 -10.22
N VAL A 220 -8.49 -16.25 -11.21
CA VAL A 220 -8.20 -14.81 -11.13
C VAL A 220 -9.50 -14.08 -10.85
N GLN A 221 -9.48 -13.25 -9.80
CA GLN A 221 -10.59 -12.41 -9.37
C GLN A 221 -10.16 -10.96 -9.26
N ALA A 222 -11.07 -10.03 -9.58
CA ALA A 222 -10.85 -8.60 -9.39
C ALA A 222 -11.78 -8.05 -8.30
N TYR A 223 -11.27 -7.09 -7.53
CA TYR A 223 -11.98 -6.43 -6.44
C TYR A 223 -11.85 -4.92 -6.57
N SER A 224 -12.98 -4.24 -6.64
CA SER A 224 -13.06 -2.79 -6.68
C SER A 224 -14.33 -2.34 -5.98
N ARG A 225 -14.25 -1.28 -5.20
CA ARG A 225 -15.43 -0.71 -4.54
C ARG A 225 -16.52 -0.40 -5.57
N GLY A 226 -17.73 -0.83 -5.31
CA GLY A 226 -18.90 -0.59 -6.16
C GLY A 226 -19.03 -1.49 -7.39
N THR A 227 -18.12 -2.45 -7.60
CA THR A 227 -18.11 -3.27 -8.82
C THR A 227 -17.84 -4.73 -8.54
N ASN A 228 -18.69 -5.61 -9.05
CA ASN A 228 -18.43 -7.04 -9.12
C ASN A 228 -17.81 -7.42 -10.47
N TYR A 229 -16.92 -8.41 -10.46
CA TYR A 229 -16.26 -8.95 -11.65
C TYR A 229 -16.51 -10.45 -11.77
N THR A 230 -16.52 -10.93 -13.00
CA THR A 230 -16.55 -12.38 -13.27
C THR A 230 -15.15 -12.96 -13.03
N ALA A 231 -15.07 -13.96 -12.18
CA ALA A 231 -13.83 -14.69 -11.94
C ALA A 231 -13.44 -15.53 -13.18
N VAL A 232 -12.14 -15.60 -13.47
CA VAL A 232 -11.61 -16.34 -14.62
C VAL A 232 -10.80 -17.54 -14.12
N PRO A 233 -11.28 -18.78 -14.38
CA PRO A 233 -10.51 -19.97 -14.07
C PRO A 233 -9.34 -20.12 -15.04
N LEU A 234 -8.18 -20.52 -14.51
CA LEU A 234 -6.96 -20.78 -15.28
C LEU A 234 -6.37 -22.14 -14.92
N ASN A 235 -5.65 -22.73 -15.88
CA ASN A 235 -4.75 -23.84 -15.63
C ASN A 235 -3.32 -23.35 -15.94
N VAL A 236 -2.58 -23.02 -14.90
CA VAL A 236 -1.24 -22.45 -15.01
C VAL A 236 -0.24 -23.58 -15.31
N GLN A 237 0.45 -23.48 -16.43
CA GLN A 237 1.49 -24.45 -16.82
C GLN A 237 2.85 -24.01 -16.28
N SER A 238 3.62 -24.98 -15.76
CA SER A 238 4.95 -24.69 -15.21
C SER A 238 5.87 -24.05 -16.27
N GLY A 239 6.47 -22.93 -15.91
CA GLY A 239 7.43 -22.19 -16.76
C GLY A 239 6.84 -21.51 -17.99
N VAL A 240 5.52 -21.55 -18.20
CA VAL A 240 4.87 -20.97 -19.38
C VAL A 240 4.07 -19.74 -19.01
N ASP A 241 4.54 -18.58 -19.48
CA ASP A 241 3.82 -17.32 -19.30
C ASP A 241 2.50 -17.32 -20.04
N GLN A 242 1.47 -16.75 -19.44
CA GLN A 242 0.14 -16.62 -20.02
C GLN A 242 -0.27 -15.14 -20.06
N SER A 243 -0.82 -14.70 -21.18
CA SER A 243 -1.28 -13.34 -21.40
C SER A 243 -2.72 -13.31 -21.91
N GLY A 244 -3.32 -12.11 -21.91
CA GLY A 244 -4.66 -11.92 -22.45
C GLY A 244 -5.80 -12.32 -21.53
N VAL A 245 -5.56 -12.49 -20.22
CA VAL A 245 -6.62 -12.69 -19.24
C VAL A 245 -7.49 -11.43 -19.20
N GLN A 246 -8.81 -11.59 -19.31
CA GLN A 246 -9.77 -10.48 -19.31
C GLN A 246 -10.74 -10.62 -18.14
N LEU A 247 -10.69 -9.67 -17.21
CA LEU A 247 -11.62 -9.58 -16.10
C LEU A 247 -12.71 -8.56 -16.44
N ARG A 248 -13.94 -9.07 -16.64
CA ARG A 248 -15.09 -8.28 -17.06
C ARG A 248 -16.01 -7.99 -15.88
N LYS A 249 -16.62 -6.81 -15.88
CA LYS A 249 -17.66 -6.45 -14.92
C LYS A 249 -18.84 -7.39 -15.06
N SER A 250 -19.36 -7.84 -13.92
CA SER A 250 -20.54 -8.68 -13.85
C SER A 250 -21.73 -8.01 -13.16
N GLY A 251 -21.50 -6.89 -12.49
CA GLY A 251 -22.54 -6.17 -11.77
C GLY A 251 -22.01 -5.09 -10.85
N SER A 252 -22.87 -4.58 -9.99
CA SER A 252 -22.52 -3.59 -8.97
C SER A 252 -22.25 -4.28 -7.63
N GLY A 253 -21.18 -3.91 -6.97
CA GLY A 253 -20.95 -4.21 -5.55
C GLY A 253 -21.82 -3.28 -4.70
N THR A 254 -22.83 -3.82 -4.03
CA THR A 254 -23.85 -3.02 -3.33
C THR A 254 -23.90 -3.27 -1.84
N ALA A 255 -23.16 -4.27 -1.34
CA ALA A 255 -23.19 -4.59 0.08
C ALA A 255 -22.61 -3.42 0.92
N THR A 256 -23.20 -3.24 2.09
CA THR A 256 -22.72 -2.30 3.11
C THR A 256 -22.37 -3.11 4.35
N LEU A 257 -21.15 -2.91 4.83
CA LEU A 257 -20.68 -3.46 6.10
C LEU A 257 -20.63 -2.35 7.13
N ASN A 258 -21.23 -2.59 8.28
CA ASN A 258 -21.25 -1.64 9.39
C ASN A 258 -20.66 -2.29 10.64
N GLY A 259 -20.21 -1.48 11.57
CA GLY A 259 -19.70 -1.95 12.84
C GLY A 259 -19.38 -0.82 13.80
N SER A 260 -18.64 -1.13 14.84
CA SER A 260 -18.16 -0.13 15.79
C SER A 260 -16.74 -0.45 16.27
N VAL A 261 -16.00 0.59 16.60
CA VAL A 261 -14.74 0.51 17.34
C VAL A 261 -14.99 0.97 18.76
N ASN A 262 -14.57 0.18 19.75
CA ASN A 262 -14.72 0.49 21.15
C ASN A 262 -13.35 0.42 21.83
N LEU A 263 -12.94 1.51 22.44
CA LEU A 263 -11.69 1.60 23.16
C LEU A 263 -11.80 0.85 24.49
N VAL A 264 -10.90 -0.08 24.74
CA VAL A 264 -10.82 -0.86 26.00
C VAL A 264 -9.95 -0.12 27.01
N ALA A 265 -8.80 0.38 26.59
CA ALA A 265 -7.86 1.13 27.42
C ALA A 265 -7.06 2.13 26.59
N GLY A 266 -6.63 3.22 27.20
CA GLY A 266 -5.88 4.30 26.57
C GLY A 266 -6.74 5.50 26.20
N ALA A 267 -6.18 6.42 25.41
CA ALA A 267 -6.89 7.54 24.81
C ALA A 267 -7.37 7.18 23.40
N PRO A 268 -8.52 7.72 22.92
CA PRO A 268 -8.94 7.51 21.55
C PRO A 268 -7.86 8.01 20.58
N GLY A 269 -7.32 7.11 19.77
CA GLY A 269 -6.44 7.40 18.67
C GLY A 269 -7.19 7.47 17.33
N PRO A 270 -6.56 7.94 16.27
CA PRO A 270 -7.10 7.85 14.93
C PRO A 270 -7.01 6.41 14.43
N THR A 271 -8.14 5.74 14.23
CA THR A 271 -8.22 4.35 13.82
C THR A 271 -8.84 4.23 12.43
N SER A 272 -8.38 3.28 11.64
CA SER A 272 -9.00 2.82 10.40
C SER A 272 -9.59 1.43 10.55
N VAL A 273 -10.63 1.15 9.76
CA VAL A 273 -11.14 -0.21 9.54
C VAL A 273 -10.96 -0.54 8.06
N VAL A 274 -10.37 -1.69 7.76
CA VAL A 274 -10.08 -2.12 6.39
C VAL A 274 -10.64 -3.50 6.11
N LEU A 275 -11.00 -3.77 4.84
CA LEU A 275 -11.39 -5.10 4.37
C LEU A 275 -10.22 -5.72 3.62
N VAL A 276 -9.69 -6.80 4.15
CA VAL A 276 -8.61 -7.58 3.54
C VAL A 276 -9.22 -8.76 2.79
N ILE A 277 -8.74 -9.06 1.59
CA ILE A 277 -9.14 -10.28 0.88
C ILE A 277 -8.65 -11.52 1.66
N GLU A 278 -9.58 -12.40 2.03
CA GLU A 278 -9.31 -13.53 2.93
C GLU A 278 -8.18 -14.44 2.44
N SER A 279 -8.13 -14.74 1.15
CA SER A 279 -7.09 -15.61 0.56
C SER A 279 -5.67 -15.01 0.63
N THR A 280 -5.55 -13.69 0.81
CA THR A 280 -4.27 -13.00 0.96
C THR A 280 -3.87 -12.79 2.43
N PHE A 281 -4.74 -13.11 3.36
CA PHE A 281 -4.54 -12.81 4.77
C PHE A 281 -3.52 -13.75 5.42
N ASN A 282 -2.50 -13.16 6.04
CA ASN A 282 -1.53 -13.85 6.86
C ASN A 282 -1.85 -13.60 8.35
N ALA A 283 -2.34 -14.62 9.03
CA ALA A 283 -2.76 -14.53 10.43
C ALA A 283 -1.61 -14.24 11.41
N THR A 284 -0.38 -14.64 11.08
CA THR A 284 0.81 -14.38 11.92
C THR A 284 1.21 -12.91 11.88
N LEU A 285 1.19 -12.31 10.69
CA LEU A 285 1.53 -10.91 10.49
C LEU A 285 0.32 -9.98 10.69
N ILE A 286 -0.90 -10.53 10.68
CA ILE A 286 -2.17 -9.79 10.70
C ILE A 286 -2.21 -8.80 9.53
N ARG A 287 -1.88 -9.27 8.32
CA ARG A 287 -1.78 -8.48 7.09
C ARG A 287 -2.36 -9.22 5.91
N GLY A 288 -2.79 -8.46 4.92
CA GLY A 288 -3.21 -8.94 3.62
C GLY A 288 -3.51 -7.79 2.67
N GLU A 289 -4.03 -8.10 1.50
CA GLU A 289 -4.30 -7.10 0.46
C GLU A 289 -5.68 -6.48 0.66
N VAL A 290 -5.69 -5.15 0.69
CA VAL A 290 -6.90 -4.34 0.81
C VAL A 290 -7.28 -3.81 -0.57
N PRO A 291 -8.48 -4.11 -1.09
CA PRO A 291 -8.92 -3.48 -2.33
C PRO A 291 -9.03 -1.96 -2.16
N PRO A 292 -8.56 -1.18 -3.15
CA PRO A 292 -8.61 0.27 -3.08
C PRO A 292 -9.99 0.79 -2.71
N GLY A 293 -10.05 1.64 -1.68
CA GLY A 293 -11.28 2.25 -1.21
C GLY A 293 -12.18 1.41 -0.30
N LEU A 294 -11.85 0.16 0.01
CA LEU A 294 -12.60 -0.66 0.97
C LEU A 294 -12.11 -0.43 2.39
N ARG A 295 -12.33 0.78 2.88
CA ARG A 295 -11.93 1.22 4.22
C ARG A 295 -12.92 2.22 4.84
N ALA A 296 -12.88 2.36 6.15
CA ALA A 296 -13.46 3.45 6.90
C ALA A 296 -12.34 4.14 7.74
N PRO A 297 -12.24 5.48 7.77
CA PRO A 297 -13.11 6.41 7.03
C PRO A 297 -12.95 6.26 5.52
N ASN A 298 -13.87 6.90 4.77
CA ASN A 298 -13.82 6.87 3.31
C ASN A 298 -12.46 7.34 2.77
N PRO A 299 -12.06 6.88 1.58
CA PRO A 299 -10.85 7.32 0.91
C PRO A 299 -10.66 8.85 0.91
N GLY A 300 -9.43 9.29 1.17
CA GLY A 300 -9.07 10.71 1.27
C GLY A 300 -9.29 11.35 2.64
N ILE A 301 -9.89 10.64 3.60
CA ILE A 301 -10.03 11.09 4.99
C ILE A 301 -8.98 10.36 5.85
N ALA A 302 -8.29 11.13 6.69
CA ALA A 302 -7.35 10.55 7.65
C ALA A 302 -8.05 9.59 8.63
N PRO A 303 -7.35 8.60 9.20
CA PRO A 303 -7.90 7.70 10.23
C PRO A 303 -8.56 8.50 11.35
N ASN A 304 -9.83 8.22 11.65
CA ASN A 304 -10.60 8.94 12.67
C ASN A 304 -11.76 8.14 13.28
N VAL A 305 -11.80 6.84 13.06
CA VAL A 305 -12.88 6.00 13.56
C VAL A 305 -12.71 5.78 15.06
N SER A 306 -13.65 6.27 15.85
CA SER A 306 -13.68 6.11 17.31
C SER A 306 -15.03 5.61 17.83
N GLY A 307 -15.86 5.05 16.95
CA GLY A 307 -17.21 4.58 17.24
C GLY A 307 -17.80 3.82 16.06
N ALA A 308 -19.01 4.16 15.66
CA ALA A 308 -19.68 3.54 14.52
C ALA A 308 -18.95 3.84 13.20
N TRP A 309 -18.86 2.85 12.33
CA TRP A 309 -18.28 2.96 11.00
C TRP A 309 -19.12 2.22 9.97
N SER A 310 -18.93 2.59 8.70
CA SER A 310 -19.58 1.98 7.55
C SER A 310 -18.65 1.92 6.35
N ILE A 311 -18.66 0.80 5.64
CA ILE A 311 -17.99 0.61 4.35
C ILE A 311 -19.05 0.17 3.36
N ASP A 312 -19.35 1.00 2.37
CA ASP A 312 -20.34 0.73 1.32
C ASP A 312 -19.67 0.27 0.02
N GLY A 313 -20.47 -0.23 -0.89
CA GLY A 313 -20.00 -0.67 -2.20
C GLY A 313 -19.09 -1.91 -2.12
N VAL A 314 -19.24 -2.76 -1.10
CA VAL A 314 -18.43 -3.96 -0.96
C VAL A 314 -18.84 -4.98 -2.02
N PRO A 315 -17.90 -5.42 -2.90
CA PRO A 315 -18.20 -6.43 -3.91
C PRO A 315 -18.33 -7.83 -3.28
N ASP A 316 -18.91 -8.75 -4.03
CA ASP A 316 -18.99 -10.15 -3.62
C ASP A 316 -17.58 -10.73 -3.41
N GLY A 317 -17.39 -11.48 -2.34
CA GLY A 317 -16.09 -12.05 -1.95
C GLY A 317 -16.02 -12.47 -0.49
N LYS A 318 -14.86 -12.97 -0.10
CA LYS A 318 -14.55 -13.32 1.29
C LYS A 318 -13.52 -12.33 1.85
N TYR A 319 -13.78 -11.84 3.04
CA TYR A 319 -12.98 -10.78 3.64
C TYR A 319 -12.64 -11.07 5.10
N VAL A 320 -11.49 -10.56 5.49
CA VAL A 320 -11.11 -10.38 6.88
C VAL A 320 -11.26 -8.90 7.21
N VAL A 321 -11.93 -8.59 8.31
CA VAL A 321 -12.12 -7.19 8.74
C VAL A 321 -11.11 -6.88 9.84
N LEU A 322 -10.27 -5.87 9.59
CA LEU A 322 -9.26 -5.42 10.54
C LEU A 322 -9.55 -3.98 10.97
N ALA A 323 -9.36 -3.71 12.26
CA ALA A 323 -9.38 -2.37 12.83
C ALA A 323 -8.02 -2.06 13.45
N ALA A 324 -7.65 -0.78 13.52
CA ALA A 324 -6.36 -0.33 14.04
C ALA A 324 -5.18 -1.01 13.30
N PHE A 325 -5.24 -1.04 11.98
CA PHE A 325 -4.23 -1.67 11.13
C PHE A 325 -3.21 -0.67 10.57
N GLU A 326 -3.22 0.54 11.03
CA GLU A 326 -2.27 1.60 10.65
C GLU A 326 -1.38 1.96 11.87
N ASN A 327 -0.33 2.74 11.63
CA ASN A 327 0.49 3.26 12.73
C ASN A 327 -0.23 4.47 13.37
N ASP A 328 -1.31 4.18 14.08
CA ASP A 328 -2.23 5.17 14.65
C ASP A 328 -2.19 5.25 16.19
N GLY A 329 -1.32 4.44 16.83
CA GLY A 329 -1.16 4.40 18.28
C GLY A 329 -2.10 3.42 18.98
N ASP A 330 -3.05 2.82 18.26
CA ASP A 330 -3.98 1.82 18.75
C ASP A 330 -3.70 0.45 18.12
N VAL A 331 -4.07 -0.59 18.84
CA VAL A 331 -4.03 -1.98 18.35
C VAL A 331 -5.33 -2.68 18.68
N ARG A 332 -5.68 -3.71 17.93
CA ARG A 332 -6.73 -4.63 18.35
C ARG A 332 -6.36 -5.20 19.71
N ASP A 333 -7.28 -5.13 20.67
CA ASP A 333 -7.04 -5.70 21.99
C ASP A 333 -6.73 -7.21 21.85
N PRO A 334 -5.59 -7.68 22.31
CA PRO A 334 -5.18 -9.06 22.13
C PRO A 334 -5.81 -10.04 23.13
N ASP A 335 -6.59 -9.58 24.12
CA ASP A 335 -7.19 -10.45 25.14
C ASP A 335 -8.35 -11.28 24.54
N PRO A 336 -8.18 -12.61 24.38
CA PRO A 336 -9.23 -13.46 23.82
C PRO A 336 -10.47 -13.60 24.72
N ASN A 337 -10.39 -13.18 25.99
CA ASN A 337 -11.51 -13.23 26.93
C ASN A 337 -12.42 -11.99 26.84
N ILE A 338 -12.02 -10.97 26.08
CA ILE A 338 -12.82 -9.78 25.83
C ILE A 338 -13.60 -9.97 24.52
N ALA A 339 -14.91 -9.81 24.56
CA ALA A 339 -15.75 -9.89 23.36
C ALA A 339 -15.37 -8.79 22.35
N GLY A 340 -15.33 -9.14 21.07
CA GLY A 340 -14.98 -8.21 19.98
C GLY A 340 -13.48 -8.10 19.70
N THR A 341 -12.65 -8.95 20.30
CA THR A 341 -11.20 -8.99 20.02
C THR A 341 -10.83 -9.97 18.92
N GLN A 342 -11.73 -10.85 18.52
CA GLN A 342 -11.48 -11.83 17.47
C GLN A 342 -11.47 -11.18 16.09
N ILE A 343 -10.58 -11.67 15.22
CA ILE A 343 -10.54 -11.29 13.82
C ILE A 343 -11.81 -11.84 13.14
N GLN A 344 -12.55 -10.94 12.47
CA GLN A 344 -13.83 -11.27 11.84
C GLN A 344 -13.63 -11.68 10.39
N HIS A 345 -14.14 -12.86 10.03
CA HIS A 345 -14.22 -13.37 8.67
C HIS A 345 -15.64 -13.22 8.16
N ILE A 346 -15.82 -12.58 7.02
CA ILE A 346 -17.13 -12.33 6.42
C ILE A 346 -17.19 -12.80 4.98
N THR A 347 -18.37 -13.15 4.54
CA THR A 347 -18.67 -13.46 3.13
C THR A 347 -19.74 -12.49 2.64
N VAL A 348 -19.48 -11.87 1.50
CA VAL A 348 -20.45 -11.06 0.77
C VAL A 348 -20.84 -11.83 -0.49
N ALA A 349 -22.12 -12.00 -0.72
CA ALA A 349 -22.66 -12.66 -1.91
C ALA A 349 -24.01 -12.06 -2.29
N GLY A 350 -24.20 -11.81 -3.60
CA GLY A 350 -25.44 -11.21 -4.12
C GLY A 350 -25.74 -9.83 -3.53
N GLY A 351 -24.71 -9.08 -3.16
CA GLY A 351 -24.85 -7.75 -2.56
C GLY A 351 -25.27 -7.75 -1.07
N ALA A 352 -25.18 -8.89 -0.39
CA ALA A 352 -25.51 -9.03 1.03
C ALA A 352 -24.40 -9.72 1.82
N VAL A 353 -24.28 -9.36 3.11
CA VAL A 353 -23.39 -10.04 4.05
C VAL A 353 -24.07 -11.32 4.51
N MET A 354 -23.46 -12.48 4.21
CA MET A 354 -24.10 -13.80 4.39
C MET A 354 -23.92 -14.40 5.78
N ASN A 355 -22.82 -14.08 6.47
CA ASN A 355 -22.49 -14.62 7.79
C ASN A 355 -22.19 -13.47 8.78
N GLY A 356 -23.13 -12.55 8.91
CA GLY A 356 -22.81 -11.29 9.53
C GLY A 356 -23.39 -11.09 10.91
N VAL A 357 -22.55 -11.21 11.91
CA VAL A 357 -22.60 -10.30 13.06
C VAL A 357 -21.91 -9.02 12.61
N GLN A 358 -22.53 -7.86 12.86
CA GLN A 358 -21.90 -6.56 12.55
C GLN A 358 -20.55 -6.49 13.26
N PRO A 359 -19.41 -6.35 12.55
CA PRO A 359 -18.10 -6.38 13.16
C PRO A 359 -17.94 -5.24 14.16
N SER A 360 -17.74 -5.61 15.40
CA SER A 360 -17.40 -4.66 16.47
C SER A 360 -16.03 -5.02 17.01
N PHE A 361 -15.17 -4.01 17.11
CA PHE A 361 -13.79 -4.21 17.49
C PHE A 361 -13.54 -3.60 18.87
N LYS A 362 -12.76 -4.33 19.67
CA LYS A 362 -12.11 -3.80 20.87
C LYS A 362 -10.69 -3.42 20.51
N VAL A 363 -10.35 -2.18 20.75
CA VAL A 363 -9.01 -1.64 20.57
C VAL A 363 -8.46 -1.11 21.88
N THR A 364 -7.16 -1.09 22.00
CA THR A 364 -6.43 -0.54 23.14
C THR A 364 -5.23 0.24 22.64
N SER A 365 -4.68 1.14 23.44
CA SER A 365 -3.45 1.82 23.07
C SER A 365 -2.30 0.82 22.88
N ALA A 366 -1.48 1.05 21.88
CA ALA A 366 -0.34 0.19 21.57
C ALA A 366 0.78 0.29 22.63
N VAL A 367 1.53 -0.80 22.83
CA VAL A 367 2.82 -0.75 23.49
C VAL A 367 3.78 0.08 22.63
N GLN A 368 4.24 1.21 23.16
CA GLN A 368 5.09 2.14 22.40
C GLN A 368 6.51 1.58 22.23
N MET A 369 6.94 1.40 21.01
CA MET A 369 8.32 1.02 20.69
C MET A 369 9.28 2.20 20.88
N VAL A 370 10.52 1.90 21.27
CA VAL A 370 11.61 2.87 21.36
C VAL A 370 12.65 2.59 20.28
N SER A 371 13.12 1.35 20.13
CA SER A 371 14.06 0.93 19.09
C SER A 371 14.20 -0.59 19.02
N PRO A 372 14.64 -1.14 17.87
CA PRO A 372 14.65 -0.53 16.54
C PRO A 372 13.25 -0.53 15.91
N GLY A 373 13.06 0.28 14.85
CA GLY A 373 11.84 0.25 14.03
C GLY A 373 10.66 1.03 14.62
N ALA A 374 10.91 1.97 15.53
CA ALA A 374 9.88 2.86 16.08
C ALA A 374 9.48 3.99 15.11
N GLY A 375 10.39 4.40 14.22
CA GLY A 375 10.18 5.49 13.27
C GLY A 375 9.74 5.01 11.89
N ASP A 376 9.59 5.99 10.98
CA ASP A 376 9.21 5.73 9.58
C ASP A 376 10.42 5.36 8.69
N VAL A 377 11.63 5.46 9.22
CA VAL A 377 12.86 5.04 8.55
C VAL A 377 13.32 3.72 9.16
N MET A 378 13.63 2.74 8.31
CA MET A 378 14.10 1.43 8.75
C MET A 378 15.50 1.54 9.36
N ASP A 379 15.63 1.15 10.62
CA ASP A 379 16.91 1.13 11.31
C ASP A 379 17.86 0.07 10.74
N ALA A 380 19.17 0.40 10.71
CA ALA A 380 20.23 -0.50 10.33
C ALA A 380 21.06 -0.86 11.57
N ILE A 381 21.05 -2.14 11.95
CA ILE A 381 21.59 -2.63 13.22
C ILE A 381 22.83 -3.48 12.98
N ALA A 382 23.91 -3.17 13.68
CA ALA A 382 25.13 -3.98 13.75
C ALA A 382 25.14 -4.81 15.04
N GLY A 383 25.54 -6.08 14.97
CA GLY A 383 25.59 -6.97 16.12
C GLY A 383 24.20 -7.44 16.60
N ALA A 384 24.13 -7.90 17.84
CA ALA A 384 22.86 -8.38 18.41
C ALA A 384 21.92 -7.18 18.70
N PRO A 385 20.69 -7.14 18.13
CA PRO A 385 19.78 -6.04 18.37
C PRO A 385 19.31 -6.00 19.83
N VAL A 386 19.20 -4.78 20.37
CA VAL A 386 18.54 -4.50 21.64
C VAL A 386 17.16 -3.96 21.36
N LEU A 387 16.14 -4.77 21.68
CA LEU A 387 14.73 -4.45 21.46
C LEU A 387 14.22 -3.70 22.68
N THR A 388 13.71 -2.47 22.50
CA THR A 388 13.38 -1.56 23.59
C THR A 388 11.97 -0.97 23.39
N TRP A 389 11.17 -0.90 24.46
CA TRP A 389 9.81 -0.38 24.46
C TRP A 389 9.46 0.35 25.77
N GLN A 390 8.48 1.24 25.73
CA GLN A 390 8.00 1.95 26.90
C GLN A 390 7.16 1.03 27.80
N PRO A 391 7.15 1.24 29.14
CA PRO A 391 6.27 0.54 30.03
C PRO A 391 4.80 0.74 29.64
N TYR A 392 4.04 -0.36 29.55
CA TYR A 392 2.59 -0.29 29.37
C TYR A 392 1.89 -0.33 30.72
N PRO A 393 0.85 0.48 30.94
CA PRO A 393 0.12 0.49 32.21
C PRO A 393 -0.41 -0.90 32.58
N SER A 394 -0.26 -1.29 33.83
CA SER A 394 -0.69 -2.59 34.37
C SER A 394 -0.02 -3.84 33.75
N ALA A 395 1.04 -3.68 32.96
CA ALA A 395 1.83 -4.81 32.49
C ALA A 395 2.63 -5.44 33.66
N HIS A 396 2.52 -6.75 33.80
CA HIS A 396 3.32 -7.57 34.71
C HIS A 396 4.50 -8.23 34.02
N THR A 397 4.29 -8.70 32.79
CA THR A 397 5.33 -9.30 31.97
C THR A 397 5.15 -8.90 30.51
N TYR A 398 6.19 -9.16 29.73
CA TYR A 398 6.17 -9.01 28.27
C TYR A 398 6.62 -10.29 27.60
N ASP A 399 5.96 -10.62 26.48
CA ASP A 399 6.45 -11.58 25.51
C ASP A 399 7.00 -10.82 24.30
N VAL A 400 8.24 -11.12 23.92
CA VAL A 400 8.87 -10.52 22.74
C VAL A 400 9.14 -11.61 21.71
N VAL A 401 8.73 -11.34 20.47
CA VAL A 401 8.87 -12.27 19.35
C VAL A 401 9.57 -11.56 18.19
N LEU A 402 10.48 -12.26 17.50
CA LEU A 402 11.16 -11.78 16.32
C LEU A 402 10.79 -12.64 15.12
N PHE A 403 10.48 -11.98 14.02
CA PHE A 403 10.10 -12.59 12.74
C PHE A 403 11.14 -12.27 11.66
N ASP A 404 11.32 -13.19 10.71
CA ASP A 404 12.05 -12.92 9.47
C ASP A 404 11.17 -12.09 8.49
N VAL A 405 11.74 -11.75 7.34
CA VAL A 405 11.05 -10.95 6.31
C VAL A 405 9.80 -11.64 5.74
N LEU A 406 9.72 -12.95 5.82
CA LEU A 406 8.55 -13.72 5.35
C LEU A 406 7.49 -13.90 6.43
N GLY A 407 7.77 -13.49 7.67
CA GLY A 407 6.87 -13.62 8.81
C GLY A 407 7.03 -14.92 9.60
N ASN A 408 8.10 -15.68 9.37
CA ASN A 408 8.39 -16.83 10.21
C ASN A 408 9.00 -16.37 11.52
N GLN A 409 8.52 -16.93 12.65
CA GLN A 409 9.13 -16.67 13.94
C GLN A 409 10.54 -17.30 13.99
N VAL A 410 11.55 -16.46 14.24
CA VAL A 410 12.95 -16.89 14.33
C VAL A 410 13.49 -16.88 15.76
N TRP A 411 12.84 -16.16 16.67
CA TRP A 411 13.22 -16.10 18.07
C TRP A 411 12.06 -15.58 18.93
N SER A 412 12.09 -15.93 20.21
CA SER A 412 11.20 -15.33 21.21
C SER A 412 11.81 -15.35 22.60
N LYS A 413 11.39 -14.39 23.43
CA LYS A 413 11.65 -14.33 24.86
C LYS A 413 10.35 -14.05 25.57
N LEU A 414 9.91 -14.98 26.40
CA LEU A 414 8.60 -14.93 27.03
C LEU A 414 8.72 -14.59 28.51
N ALA A 415 7.66 -14.04 29.08
CA ALA A 415 7.51 -13.73 30.50
C ALA A 415 8.59 -12.82 31.07
N LEU A 416 9.09 -11.87 30.27
CA LEU A 416 10.03 -10.84 30.74
C LEU A 416 9.31 -9.98 31.79
N ILE A 417 9.89 -9.86 32.98
CA ILE A 417 9.30 -9.05 34.06
C ILE A 417 9.25 -7.58 33.64
N ALA A 418 8.09 -6.96 33.79
CA ALA A 418 7.91 -5.56 33.46
C ALA A 418 8.66 -4.64 34.43
N VAL A 419 9.41 -3.70 33.87
CA VAL A 419 10.05 -2.60 34.60
C VAL A 419 9.18 -1.36 34.50
N THR A 420 8.90 -0.72 35.63
CA THR A 420 8.11 0.53 35.70
C THR A 420 9.06 1.74 35.77
N GLY A 421 8.64 2.87 35.17
CA GLY A 421 9.36 4.14 35.28
C GLY A 421 10.59 4.27 34.36
N SER A 422 10.94 3.25 33.59
CA SER A 422 11.99 3.29 32.56
C SER A 422 11.65 2.34 31.41
N PRO A 423 12.20 2.53 30.21
CA PRO A 423 12.01 1.61 29.11
C PRO A 423 12.43 0.18 29.46
N ASN A 424 11.63 -0.78 29.02
CA ASN A 424 11.97 -2.20 29.07
C ASN A 424 12.84 -2.55 27.86
N SER A 425 13.73 -3.51 28.01
CA SER A 425 14.59 -3.96 26.90
C SER A 425 14.96 -5.42 27.02
N VAL A 426 15.27 -6.03 25.87
CA VAL A 426 15.88 -7.36 25.77
C VAL A 426 16.84 -7.40 24.60
N THR A 427 18.02 -7.98 24.83
CA THR A 427 18.99 -8.22 23.78
C THR A 427 18.69 -9.57 23.12
N TYR A 428 18.76 -9.63 21.81
CA TYR A 428 18.69 -10.89 21.07
C TYR A 428 19.81 -11.84 21.56
N ASP A 429 19.45 -12.99 22.06
CA ASP A 429 20.35 -14.04 22.58
C ASP A 429 20.14 -15.39 21.85
N GLY A 430 19.62 -15.35 20.62
CA GLY A 430 19.40 -16.54 19.81
C GLY A 430 20.69 -17.29 19.48
N ALA A 431 20.61 -18.64 19.42
CA ALA A 431 21.75 -19.51 19.16
C ALA A 431 22.42 -19.26 17.79
N THR A 432 21.63 -18.74 16.81
CA THR A 432 22.13 -18.39 15.48
C THR A 432 22.13 -16.88 15.31
N PRO A 433 23.25 -16.25 14.98
CA PRO A 433 23.27 -14.81 14.68
C PRO A 433 22.30 -14.43 13.55
N LEU A 434 21.69 -13.28 13.67
CA LEU A 434 20.87 -12.74 12.59
C LEU A 434 21.74 -12.41 11.37
N SER A 435 21.26 -12.77 10.19
CA SER A 435 22.05 -12.64 8.96
C SER A 435 22.15 -11.19 8.49
N SER A 436 23.37 -10.74 8.15
CA SER A 436 23.62 -9.44 7.54
C SER A 436 22.79 -9.23 6.26
N GLY A 437 22.35 -8.01 6.04
CA GLY A 437 21.51 -7.63 4.91
C GLY A 437 20.04 -8.05 5.01
N ARG A 438 19.69 -8.89 5.98
CA ARG A 438 18.31 -9.37 6.14
C ARG A 438 17.46 -8.40 6.95
N ILE A 439 16.17 -8.44 6.67
CA ILE A 439 15.15 -7.63 7.34
C ILE A 439 14.39 -8.50 8.33
N TYR A 440 14.13 -7.94 9.49
CA TYR A 440 13.41 -8.57 10.59
C TYR A 440 12.35 -7.64 11.14
N GLN A 441 11.36 -8.20 11.82
CA GLN A 441 10.37 -7.45 12.60
C GLN A 441 10.27 -8.07 13.99
N TRP A 442 10.18 -7.24 15.02
CA TRP A 442 9.88 -7.69 16.37
C TRP A 442 8.57 -7.11 16.86
N ARG A 443 7.96 -7.85 17.81
CA ARG A 443 6.75 -7.43 18.49
C ARG A 443 6.88 -7.73 19.98
N ALA A 444 6.29 -6.86 20.82
CA ALA A 444 6.15 -7.08 22.24
C ALA A 444 4.66 -7.12 22.59
N THR A 445 4.25 -8.10 23.40
CA THR A 445 2.91 -8.23 23.95
C THR A 445 2.98 -8.02 25.47
N ALA A 446 2.28 -7.02 25.97
CA ALA A 446 2.13 -6.78 27.40
C ALA A 446 1.09 -7.75 27.99
N ARG A 447 1.43 -8.34 29.14
CA ARG A 447 0.55 -9.25 29.89
C ARG A 447 0.21 -8.69 31.26
N GLY A 448 -1.05 -8.81 31.64
CA GLY A 448 -1.54 -8.45 32.95
C GLY A 448 -1.14 -9.47 34.03
N ASN A 449 -1.55 -9.21 35.28
CA ASN A 449 -1.24 -10.06 36.44
C ASN A 449 -1.78 -11.50 36.30
N ALA A 450 -2.91 -11.67 35.61
CA ALA A 450 -3.47 -13.00 35.35
C ALA A 450 -2.80 -13.73 34.15
N GLY A 451 -1.78 -13.12 33.54
CA GLY A 451 -1.09 -13.67 32.37
C GLY A 451 -1.82 -13.45 31.05
N ASN A 452 -3.01 -12.84 31.04
CA ASN A 452 -3.74 -12.49 29.84
C ASN A 452 -3.04 -11.34 29.09
N PRO A 453 -3.00 -11.35 27.76
CA PRO A 453 -2.47 -10.24 26.99
C PRO A 453 -3.40 -9.02 27.13
N ILE A 454 -2.83 -7.82 27.32
CA ILE A 454 -3.58 -6.58 27.53
C ILE A 454 -3.28 -5.51 26.51
N SER A 455 -2.16 -5.62 25.80
CA SER A 455 -1.79 -4.79 24.65
C SER A 455 -0.62 -5.43 23.92
N GLN A 456 -0.31 -4.89 22.75
CA GLN A 456 0.87 -5.27 21.96
C GLN A 456 1.41 -4.04 21.20
N THR A 457 2.59 -4.19 20.60
CA THR A 457 3.11 -3.20 19.67
C THR A 457 2.30 -3.21 18.37
N GLU A 458 2.31 -2.07 17.66
CA GLU A 458 1.63 -1.96 16.37
C GLU A 458 2.18 -2.93 15.33
N GLU A 459 1.32 -3.47 14.48
CA GLU A 459 1.64 -4.50 13.50
C GLU A 459 2.59 -4.02 12.39
N LEU A 460 2.63 -2.71 12.13
CA LEU A 460 3.44 -2.12 11.06
C LEU A 460 4.77 -1.51 11.56
N ARG A 461 5.09 -1.65 12.84
CA ARG A 461 6.32 -1.17 13.47
C ARG A 461 7.31 -2.30 13.76
N GLY A 462 8.46 -1.96 14.31
CA GLY A 462 9.49 -2.92 14.76
C GLY A 462 10.33 -3.51 13.62
N ILE A 463 10.36 -2.87 12.46
CA ILE A 463 11.09 -3.35 11.28
C ILE A 463 12.49 -2.77 11.25
N PHE A 464 13.49 -3.63 11.10
CA PHE A 464 14.89 -3.23 11.00
C PHE A 464 15.67 -4.14 10.06
N ARG A 465 16.85 -3.67 9.62
CA ARG A 465 17.79 -4.42 8.78
C ARG A 465 19.08 -4.68 9.53
N MET A 466 19.61 -5.88 9.46
CA MET A 466 20.97 -6.19 9.93
C MET A 466 22.00 -5.64 8.95
N GLN A 467 23.09 -5.04 9.47
CA GLN A 467 24.25 -4.59 8.70
C GLN A 467 25.20 -5.73 8.36
#